data_278ea349f8d1363357cff0902f53b957
#
_entry.id   278ea349f8d1363357cff0902f53b957
#
_cell.length_a   1.000
_cell.length_b   1.000
_cell.length_c   1.000
_cell.angle_alpha   90.00
_cell.angle_beta   90.00
_cell.angle_gamma   90.00
#
_symmetry.space_group_name_H-M   'P 1'
#
loop_
_entity.id
_entity.type
_entity.pdbx_description
1 polymer ?
#
loop_
_entity_poly.entity_id
_entity_poly.type
_entity_poly.pdbx_seq_one_letter_code
_entity_poly.pdbx_strand_id
1 'polypeptide(L)'
;MSKNYPTPHINAQPTDFANTVLMPGDPLRSEFVAKNFLTEAKLINNVRSIQGYTGKYKGIDVSVMASGMGMPSIGIYSYELFNFFDIENIIRIGSAGAMNESVHLRDIVIGMGACTDSNFAAQYHLPGSFAPIASFELMETAIIKAREVGASFHVGNLLSTDRFYNDSPTVTDSWRKMGVLAVEMEAAALYMNAARAHKNALAICTVSDHLITNESTTSEEREKTFTEMMEIALETAYEITLKNQN
;
A
#
# COMPACT_ATOMS: atom_id res chain seq x y z
N MET A 1 9.38 -25.23 1.12
CA MET A 1 9.77 -24.86 2.49
C MET A 1 8.62 -25.22 3.41
N SER A 2 8.86 -25.80 4.59
CA SER A 2 7.78 -26.02 5.57
C SER A 2 7.24 -24.67 5.99
N LYS A 3 5.92 -24.47 5.84
CA LYS A 3 5.25 -23.26 6.28
C LYS A 3 5.21 -23.28 7.82
N ASN A 4 6.14 -22.57 8.47
CA ASN A 4 6.19 -22.49 9.92
C ASN A 4 5.41 -21.26 10.38
N TYR A 5 4.31 -21.44 11.04
CA TYR A 5 3.53 -20.44 11.74
C TYR A 5 3.70 -20.63 13.24
N PRO A 6 3.71 -19.55 14.06
CA PRO A 6 3.89 -18.13 13.66
C PRO A 6 5.28 -17.86 13.07
N THR A 7 5.38 -16.77 12.30
CA THR A 7 6.66 -16.30 11.79
C THR A 7 7.38 -15.41 12.85
N PRO A 8 8.65 -15.02 12.65
CA PRO A 8 9.31 -14.07 13.56
C PRO A 8 8.64 -12.68 13.64
N HIS A 9 7.76 -12.34 12.68
CA HIS A 9 7.18 -11.00 12.56
C HIS A 9 5.65 -10.99 12.65
N ILE A 10 5.00 -12.15 12.45
CA ILE A 10 3.54 -12.29 12.45
C ILE A 10 3.13 -13.45 13.34
N ASN A 11 2.45 -13.12 14.46
CA ASN A 11 1.99 -14.10 15.45
C ASN A 11 0.52 -14.49 15.21
N ALA A 12 0.20 -14.89 13.99
CA ALA A 12 -1.12 -15.31 13.57
C ALA A 12 -1.05 -16.66 12.86
N GLN A 13 -2.22 -17.27 12.63
CA GLN A 13 -2.38 -18.43 11.76
C GLN A 13 -2.89 -17.97 10.38
N PRO A 14 -2.70 -18.74 9.30
CA PRO A 14 -3.23 -18.40 7.99
C PRO A 14 -4.75 -18.17 7.99
N THR A 15 -5.49 -18.92 8.79
CA THR A 15 -6.94 -18.81 8.95
C THR A 15 -7.39 -17.53 9.67
N ASP A 16 -6.46 -16.80 10.28
CA ASP A 16 -6.78 -15.52 10.93
C ASP A 16 -6.84 -14.36 9.93
N PHE A 17 -6.29 -14.54 8.73
CA PHE A 17 -6.29 -13.54 7.67
C PHE A 17 -7.39 -13.75 6.64
N ALA A 18 -7.92 -12.66 6.12
CA ALA A 18 -8.71 -12.65 4.89
C ALA A 18 -7.78 -12.71 3.65
N ASN A 19 -8.31 -13.10 2.49
CA ASN A 19 -7.56 -13.18 1.24
C ASN A 19 -7.04 -11.82 0.74
N THR A 20 -7.64 -10.72 1.22
CA THR A 20 -7.22 -9.34 0.90
C THR A 20 -6.81 -8.62 2.17
N VAL A 21 -5.60 -8.05 2.16
CA VAL A 21 -5.02 -7.28 3.26
C VAL A 21 -4.82 -5.83 2.82
N LEU A 22 -5.42 -4.88 3.53
CA LEU A 22 -5.10 -3.47 3.43
C LEU A 22 -3.83 -3.21 4.25
N MET A 23 -2.85 -2.49 3.67
CA MET A 23 -1.54 -2.35 4.30
C MET A 23 -1.11 -0.89 4.43
N PRO A 24 -1.47 -0.19 5.52
CA PRO A 24 -0.89 1.10 5.85
C PRO A 24 0.56 0.95 6.35
N GLY A 25 1.36 2.03 6.26
CA GLY A 25 2.66 2.06 6.92
C GLY A 25 2.54 2.18 8.44
N ASP A 26 1.58 2.97 8.89
CA ASP A 26 1.35 3.32 10.29
C ASP A 26 0.46 2.30 11.02
N PRO A 27 0.91 1.72 12.16
CA PRO A 27 0.08 0.83 12.98
C PRO A 27 -1.20 1.49 13.51
N LEU A 28 -1.17 2.79 13.84
CA LEU A 28 -2.36 3.52 14.31
C LEU A 28 -3.41 3.63 13.20
N ARG A 29 -2.99 3.72 11.94
CA ARG A 29 -3.92 3.67 10.80
C ARG A 29 -4.56 2.30 10.65
N SER A 30 -3.84 1.21 10.92
CA SER A 30 -4.45 -0.13 10.96
C SER A 30 -5.55 -0.22 12.01
N GLU A 31 -5.28 0.28 13.20
CA GLU A 31 -6.26 0.35 14.28
C GLU A 31 -7.47 1.24 13.91
N PHE A 32 -7.20 2.40 13.30
CA PHE A 32 -8.25 3.31 12.85
C PHE A 32 -9.19 2.66 11.83
N VAL A 33 -8.64 1.99 10.80
CA VAL A 33 -9.46 1.26 9.81
C VAL A 33 -10.28 0.17 10.48
N ALA A 34 -9.65 -0.63 11.35
CA ALA A 34 -10.33 -1.71 12.06
C ALA A 34 -11.51 -1.20 12.91
N LYS A 35 -11.32 -0.10 13.65
CA LYS A 35 -12.33 0.45 14.55
C LYS A 35 -13.47 1.19 13.85
N ASN A 36 -13.19 1.85 12.73
CA ASN A 36 -14.16 2.75 12.11
C ASN A 36 -14.86 2.15 10.87
N PHE A 37 -14.27 1.14 10.24
CA PHE A 37 -14.80 0.58 8.99
C PHE A 37 -15.15 -0.91 9.08
N LEU A 38 -14.55 -1.67 10.02
CA LEU A 38 -14.82 -3.10 10.13
C LEU A 38 -15.74 -3.42 11.31
N THR A 39 -16.67 -4.34 11.09
CA THR A 39 -17.42 -4.97 12.19
C THR A 39 -16.71 -6.25 12.63
N GLU A 40 -16.93 -6.67 13.88
CA GLU A 40 -16.32 -7.89 14.47
C GLU A 40 -14.78 -7.91 14.39
N ALA A 41 -14.14 -6.74 14.33
CA ALA A 41 -12.70 -6.63 14.18
C ALA A 41 -11.94 -7.26 15.37
N LYS A 42 -10.97 -8.13 15.07
CA LYS A 42 -10.11 -8.79 16.05
C LYS A 42 -8.66 -8.47 15.78
N LEU A 43 -7.90 -8.16 16.82
CA LEU A 43 -6.44 -8.02 16.74
C LEU A 43 -5.84 -9.42 16.56
N ILE A 44 -5.13 -9.64 15.44
CA ILE A 44 -4.51 -10.92 15.07
C ILE A 44 -2.98 -10.86 15.12
N ASN A 45 -2.39 -9.67 15.06
CA ASN A 45 -0.95 -9.48 15.21
C ASN A 45 -0.63 -8.18 15.96
N ASN A 46 0.41 -8.23 16.80
CA ASN A 46 1.00 -7.05 17.44
C ASN A 46 2.51 -7.25 17.70
N VAL A 47 3.17 -8.12 16.96
CA VAL A 47 4.60 -8.32 17.06
C VAL A 47 5.30 -7.04 16.61
N ARG A 48 6.26 -6.54 17.40
CA ARG A 48 6.99 -5.28 17.15
C ARG A 48 6.08 -4.06 17.01
N SER A 49 4.89 -4.09 17.63
CA SER A 49 3.84 -3.07 17.49
C SER A 49 3.27 -2.95 16.06
N ILE A 50 3.55 -3.89 15.18
CA ILE A 50 2.92 -3.95 13.86
C ILE A 50 1.54 -4.59 14.02
N GLN A 51 0.55 -3.73 14.19
CA GLN A 51 -0.83 -4.15 14.44
C GLN A 51 -1.48 -4.69 13.17
N GLY A 52 -2.10 -5.85 13.30
CA GLY A 52 -2.92 -6.49 12.27
C GLY A 52 -4.29 -6.88 12.84
N TYR A 53 -5.33 -6.63 12.08
CA TYR A 53 -6.72 -6.92 12.44
C TYR A 53 -7.41 -7.65 11.29
N THR A 54 -8.37 -8.50 11.63
CA THR A 54 -9.34 -9.07 10.66
C THR A 54 -10.75 -8.80 11.17
N GLY A 55 -11.62 -8.39 10.28
CA GLY A 55 -13.04 -8.13 10.57
C GLY A 55 -13.87 -8.18 9.30
N LYS A 56 -15.12 -7.73 9.37
CA LYS A 56 -16.05 -7.75 8.25
C LYS A 56 -16.31 -6.35 7.70
N TYR A 57 -16.23 -6.23 6.38
CA TYR A 57 -16.68 -5.06 5.62
C TYR A 57 -17.81 -5.48 4.68
N LYS A 58 -19.02 -4.90 4.84
CA LYS A 58 -20.22 -5.29 4.07
C LYS A 58 -20.45 -6.82 4.00
N GLY A 59 -20.12 -7.52 5.10
CA GLY A 59 -20.32 -8.96 5.24
C GLY A 59 -19.19 -9.87 4.73
N ILE A 60 -18.19 -9.35 4.02
CA ILE A 60 -16.99 -10.10 3.64
C ILE A 60 -15.85 -9.90 4.66
N ASP A 61 -14.98 -10.88 4.78
CA ASP A 61 -13.78 -10.78 5.61
C ASP A 61 -12.72 -9.91 4.90
N VAL A 62 -12.16 -8.94 5.66
CA VAL A 62 -11.05 -8.08 5.23
C VAL A 62 -10.04 -7.98 6.36
N SER A 63 -8.76 -8.09 6.04
CA SER A 63 -7.68 -7.82 6.98
C SER A 63 -7.07 -6.45 6.74
N VAL A 64 -6.58 -5.83 7.81
CA VAL A 64 -5.74 -4.65 7.75
C VAL A 64 -4.52 -4.87 8.63
N MET A 65 -3.32 -4.68 8.11
CA MET A 65 -2.08 -4.87 8.86
C MET A 65 -1.02 -3.86 8.43
N ALA A 66 -0.38 -3.22 9.39
CA ALA A 66 0.68 -2.26 9.09
C ALA A 66 1.92 -2.92 8.47
N SER A 67 2.66 -2.14 7.70
CA SER A 67 3.94 -2.55 7.11
C SER A 67 5.16 -1.95 7.80
N GLY A 68 4.98 -0.92 8.65
CA GLY A 68 6.08 0.00 8.97
C GLY A 68 6.46 0.86 7.76
N MET A 69 7.59 1.55 7.85
CA MET A 69 8.09 2.45 6.80
C MET A 69 9.26 1.83 6.05
N GLY A 70 9.31 2.09 4.74
CA GLY A 70 10.41 1.75 3.86
C GLY A 70 10.34 0.35 3.26
N MET A 71 11.02 0.20 2.12
CA MET A 71 11.02 -1.04 1.36
C MET A 71 11.53 -2.25 2.15
N PRO A 72 12.56 -2.16 3.02
CA PRO A 72 12.96 -3.30 3.83
C PRO A 72 11.85 -3.79 4.76
N SER A 73 11.07 -2.87 5.35
CA SER A 73 9.99 -3.22 6.27
C SER A 73 8.83 -3.89 5.54
N ILE A 74 8.23 -3.22 4.54
CA ILE A 74 7.14 -3.83 3.76
C ILE A 74 7.61 -5.10 3.04
N GLY A 75 8.90 -5.17 2.67
CA GLY A 75 9.52 -6.34 2.08
C GLY A 75 9.41 -7.58 2.95
N ILE A 76 9.57 -7.44 4.28
CA ILE A 76 9.39 -8.53 5.24
C ILE A 76 7.92 -8.96 5.29
N TYR A 77 7.02 -8.02 5.62
CA TYR A 77 5.61 -8.34 5.87
C TYR A 77 4.89 -8.83 4.63
N SER A 78 5.06 -8.19 3.48
CA SER A 78 4.46 -8.65 2.23
C SER A 78 5.01 -10.00 1.77
N TYR A 79 6.30 -10.26 1.97
CA TYR A 79 6.87 -11.57 1.68
C TYR A 79 6.24 -12.67 2.52
N GLU A 80 6.14 -12.46 3.84
CA GLU A 80 5.53 -13.44 4.74
C GLU A 80 4.06 -13.66 4.43
N LEU A 81 3.28 -12.59 4.24
CA LEU A 81 1.87 -12.69 3.90
C LEU A 81 1.63 -13.47 2.60
N PHE A 82 2.36 -13.18 1.53
CA PHE A 82 2.22 -13.89 0.27
C PHE A 82 2.70 -15.34 0.32
N ASN A 83 3.87 -15.59 0.91
CA ASN A 83 4.53 -16.90 0.81
C ASN A 83 4.20 -17.86 1.94
N PHE A 84 3.87 -17.35 3.15
CA PHE A 84 3.61 -18.20 4.31
C PHE A 84 2.13 -18.25 4.68
N PHE A 85 1.43 -17.10 4.58
CA PHE A 85 0.02 -16.99 4.92
C PHE A 85 -0.91 -17.14 3.71
N ASP A 86 -0.36 -17.25 2.50
CA ASP A 86 -1.08 -17.47 1.24
C ASP A 86 -2.09 -16.36 0.89
N ILE A 87 -1.78 -15.12 1.28
CA ILE A 87 -2.62 -13.96 0.95
C ILE A 87 -2.59 -13.74 -0.55
N GLU A 88 -3.76 -13.47 -1.14
CA GLU A 88 -3.90 -13.26 -2.57
C GLU A 88 -3.67 -11.80 -2.98
N ASN A 89 -4.20 -10.86 -2.19
CA ASN A 89 -4.17 -9.45 -2.53
C ASN A 89 -3.63 -8.60 -1.38
N ILE A 90 -2.71 -7.68 -1.67
CA ILE A 90 -2.30 -6.63 -0.74
C ILE A 90 -2.56 -5.27 -1.38
N ILE A 91 -3.38 -4.44 -0.73
CA ILE A 91 -3.65 -3.06 -1.13
C ILE A 91 -2.98 -2.14 -0.12
N ARG A 92 -1.86 -1.53 -0.52
CA ARG A 92 -1.22 -0.49 0.27
C ARG A 92 -2.09 0.76 0.32
N ILE A 93 -2.32 1.29 1.53
CA ILE A 93 -3.03 2.54 1.80
C ILE A 93 -2.08 3.51 2.51
N GLY A 94 -1.41 4.36 1.73
CA GLY A 94 -0.30 5.18 2.18
C GLY A 94 -0.53 6.69 2.11
N SER A 95 0.44 7.45 2.57
CA SER A 95 0.61 8.86 2.24
C SER A 95 1.76 9.02 1.25
N ALA A 96 1.72 10.09 0.45
CA ALA A 96 2.76 10.38 -0.53
C ALA A 96 2.97 11.90 -0.63
N GLY A 97 4.19 12.31 -0.99
CA GLY A 97 4.51 13.69 -1.31
C GLY A 97 4.34 13.96 -2.81
N ALA A 98 3.54 14.96 -3.20
CA ALA A 98 3.35 15.32 -4.61
C ALA A 98 4.65 15.85 -5.23
N MET A 99 4.96 15.32 -6.42
CA MET A 99 6.12 15.73 -7.23
C MET A 99 5.71 16.40 -8.56
N ASN A 100 4.41 16.50 -8.81
CA ASN A 100 3.86 17.06 -10.05
C ASN A 100 2.88 18.20 -9.72
N GLU A 101 2.92 19.29 -10.49
CA GLU A 101 2.11 20.49 -10.28
C GLU A 101 0.59 20.25 -10.42
N SER A 102 0.20 19.20 -11.15
CA SER A 102 -1.22 18.84 -11.31
C SER A 102 -1.79 18.02 -10.15
N VAL A 103 -0.95 17.61 -9.22
CA VAL A 103 -1.33 16.77 -8.07
C VAL A 103 -1.38 17.64 -6.83
N HIS A 104 -2.51 17.71 -6.14
CA HIS A 104 -2.72 18.63 -5.02
C HIS A 104 -2.82 17.89 -3.69
N LEU A 105 -2.74 18.64 -2.58
CA LEU A 105 -2.95 18.08 -1.25
C LEU A 105 -4.32 17.40 -1.18
N ARG A 106 -4.35 16.23 -0.57
CA ARG A 106 -5.51 15.33 -0.41
C ARG A 106 -5.96 14.62 -1.68
N ASP A 107 -5.37 14.92 -2.85
CA ASP A 107 -5.60 14.08 -4.03
C ASP A 107 -5.15 12.65 -3.76
N ILE A 108 -5.79 11.71 -4.45
CA ILE A 108 -5.44 10.30 -4.39
C ILE A 108 -4.54 9.95 -5.59
N VAL A 109 -3.44 9.28 -5.34
CA VAL A 109 -2.58 8.72 -6.39
C VAL A 109 -2.70 7.19 -6.36
N ILE A 110 -3.22 6.65 -7.45
CA ILE A 110 -3.27 5.21 -7.71
C ILE A 110 -2.00 4.84 -8.49
N GLY A 111 -1.11 4.08 -7.84
CA GLY A 111 0.20 3.75 -8.37
C GLY A 111 0.13 2.66 -9.44
N MET A 112 0.07 3.04 -10.72
CA MET A 112 0.13 2.10 -11.84
C MET A 112 1.49 1.40 -11.92
N GLY A 113 2.57 2.12 -11.64
CA GLY A 113 3.93 1.62 -11.54
C GLY A 113 4.68 2.32 -10.42
N ALA A 114 5.78 1.74 -9.97
CA ALA A 114 6.63 2.31 -8.94
C ALA A 114 8.10 2.35 -9.43
N CYS A 115 8.57 3.56 -9.77
CA CYS A 115 9.99 3.82 -9.93
C CYS A 115 10.69 3.66 -8.58
N THR A 116 11.98 3.39 -8.57
CA THR A 116 12.73 3.34 -7.30
C THR A 116 14.21 3.69 -7.49
N ASP A 117 14.78 4.27 -6.45
CA ASP A 117 16.21 4.49 -6.29
C ASP A 117 16.86 3.46 -5.34
N SER A 118 16.07 2.48 -4.88
CA SER A 118 16.52 1.39 -4.01
C SER A 118 17.21 0.27 -4.78
N ASN A 119 18.11 -0.41 -4.10
CA ASN A 119 18.72 -1.64 -4.60
C ASN A 119 17.88 -2.91 -4.26
N PHE A 120 16.60 -2.78 -3.91
CA PHE A 120 15.79 -3.91 -3.47
C PHE A 120 15.71 -5.04 -4.51
N ALA A 121 15.67 -4.71 -5.80
CA ALA A 121 15.60 -5.69 -6.90
C ALA A 121 16.86 -6.55 -7.06
N ALA A 122 18.01 -6.12 -6.52
CA ALA A 122 19.27 -6.86 -6.67
C ALA A 122 19.20 -8.29 -6.13
N GLN A 123 18.38 -8.54 -5.11
CA GLN A 123 18.17 -9.88 -4.53
C GLN A 123 17.60 -10.91 -5.51
N TYR A 124 16.95 -10.46 -6.59
CA TYR A 124 16.35 -11.36 -7.58
C TYR A 124 17.32 -11.81 -8.68
N HIS A 125 18.53 -11.23 -8.72
CA HIS A 125 19.59 -11.57 -9.70
C HIS A 125 19.11 -11.59 -11.16
N LEU A 126 18.21 -10.65 -11.53
CA LEU A 126 17.69 -10.55 -12.90
C LEU A 126 18.78 -10.03 -13.86
N PRO A 127 18.83 -10.52 -15.12
CA PRO A 127 19.80 -10.05 -16.11
C PRO A 127 19.41 -8.70 -16.75
N GLY A 128 18.59 -7.88 -16.07
CA GLY A 128 18.07 -6.58 -16.54
C GLY A 128 17.32 -5.86 -15.45
N SER A 129 16.53 -4.83 -15.82
CA SER A 129 15.69 -4.06 -14.91
C SER A 129 14.28 -4.62 -14.89
N PHE A 130 13.72 -4.79 -13.71
CA PHE A 130 12.30 -5.13 -13.52
C PHE A 130 11.47 -3.87 -13.41
N ALA A 131 10.30 -3.85 -14.04
CA ALA A 131 9.31 -2.78 -13.90
C ALA A 131 8.27 -3.16 -12.83
N PRO A 132 8.33 -2.58 -11.61
CA PRO A 132 7.34 -2.82 -10.58
C PRO A 132 6.01 -2.19 -10.98
N ILE A 133 5.01 -3.00 -11.30
CA ILE A 133 3.68 -2.56 -11.73
C ILE A 133 2.59 -3.14 -10.83
N ALA A 134 1.50 -2.41 -10.71
CA ALA A 134 0.29 -2.86 -10.01
C ALA A 134 -0.39 -4.00 -10.77
N SER A 135 -1.16 -4.81 -10.05
CA SER A 135 -2.08 -5.77 -10.65
C SER A 135 -3.23 -5.02 -11.32
N PHE A 136 -3.45 -5.29 -12.61
CA PHE A 136 -4.41 -4.56 -13.44
C PHE A 136 -5.82 -4.60 -12.84
N GLU A 137 -6.29 -5.76 -12.43
CA GLU A 137 -7.65 -5.94 -11.91
C GLU A 137 -7.90 -5.13 -10.63
N LEU A 138 -6.93 -5.11 -9.71
CA LEU A 138 -7.00 -4.28 -8.50
C LEU A 138 -7.02 -2.79 -8.86
N MET A 139 -6.16 -2.38 -9.79
CA MET A 139 -6.05 -0.99 -10.22
C MET A 139 -7.33 -0.52 -10.94
N GLU A 140 -7.84 -1.29 -11.89
CA GLU A 140 -9.07 -0.97 -12.62
C GLU A 140 -10.26 -0.84 -11.66
N THR A 141 -10.39 -1.78 -10.74
CA THR A 141 -11.45 -1.73 -9.71
C THR A 141 -11.33 -0.49 -8.82
N ALA A 142 -10.11 -0.16 -8.36
CA ALA A 142 -9.87 1.03 -7.56
C ALA A 142 -10.19 2.34 -8.32
N ILE A 143 -9.89 2.41 -9.61
CA ILE A 143 -10.23 3.55 -10.47
C ILE A 143 -11.76 3.71 -10.58
N ILE A 144 -12.50 2.61 -10.75
CA ILE A 144 -13.96 2.64 -10.77
C ILE A 144 -14.49 3.16 -9.43
N LYS A 145 -13.99 2.63 -8.30
CA LYS A 145 -14.43 3.07 -6.96
C LYS A 145 -14.07 4.53 -6.67
N ALA A 146 -12.89 4.99 -7.08
CA ALA A 146 -12.53 6.40 -6.95
C ALA A 146 -13.48 7.34 -7.71
N ARG A 147 -13.94 6.94 -8.89
CA ARG A 147 -14.97 7.69 -9.66
C ARG A 147 -16.34 7.66 -8.97
N GLU A 148 -16.73 6.51 -8.42
CA GLU A 148 -18.03 6.35 -7.73
C GLU A 148 -18.14 7.24 -6.50
N VAL A 149 -17.08 7.40 -5.72
CA VAL A 149 -17.06 8.28 -4.54
C VAL A 149 -16.80 9.75 -4.91
N GLY A 150 -16.48 10.06 -6.17
CA GLY A 150 -16.22 11.42 -6.64
C GLY A 150 -14.85 11.97 -6.19
N ALA A 151 -13.89 11.10 -5.89
CA ALA A 151 -12.55 11.49 -5.45
C ALA A 151 -11.78 12.25 -6.53
N SER A 152 -10.95 13.22 -6.10
CA SER A 152 -9.89 13.77 -6.96
C SER A 152 -8.74 12.78 -6.99
N PHE A 153 -8.45 12.19 -8.16
CA PHE A 153 -7.41 11.17 -8.25
C PHE A 153 -6.60 11.22 -9.54
N HIS A 154 -5.38 10.70 -9.45
CA HIS A 154 -4.44 10.54 -10.54
C HIS A 154 -3.99 9.09 -10.62
N VAL A 155 -3.71 8.59 -11.84
CA VAL A 155 -3.16 7.26 -12.08
C VAL A 155 -1.83 7.40 -12.80
N GLY A 156 -0.77 6.83 -12.25
CA GLY A 156 0.56 6.93 -12.86
C GLY A 156 1.67 6.39 -11.96
N ASN A 157 2.91 6.78 -12.29
CA ASN A 157 4.06 6.29 -11.56
C ASN A 157 4.23 6.99 -10.20
N LEU A 158 4.46 6.16 -9.17
CA LEU A 158 5.03 6.56 -7.89
C LEU A 158 6.56 6.47 -7.94
N LEU A 159 7.24 7.15 -7.05
CA LEU A 159 8.63 6.89 -6.70
C LEU A 159 8.67 6.26 -5.31
N SER A 160 9.19 5.05 -5.19
CA SER A 160 9.54 4.46 -3.90
C SER A 160 11.02 4.72 -3.62
N THR A 161 11.31 5.52 -2.59
CA THR A 161 12.68 5.90 -2.22
C THR A 161 13.10 5.32 -0.86
N ASP A 162 14.38 5.02 -0.69
CA ASP A 162 14.94 4.64 0.61
C ASP A 162 15.26 5.85 1.49
N ARG A 163 15.16 7.08 0.95
CA ARG A 163 15.59 8.32 1.62
C ARG A 163 14.45 9.31 1.74
N PHE A 164 14.02 9.58 2.96
CA PHE A 164 13.06 10.65 3.24
C PHE A 164 13.72 12.03 3.17
N TYR A 165 14.93 12.14 3.74
CA TYR A 165 15.74 13.36 3.68
C TYR A 165 16.78 13.21 2.57
N ASN A 166 16.62 14.00 1.50
CA ASN A 166 17.50 13.93 0.33
C ASN A 166 18.57 15.01 0.40
N ASP A 167 19.84 14.61 0.25
CA ASP A 167 20.98 15.53 0.27
C ASP A 167 21.07 16.38 -1.02
N SER A 168 20.57 15.86 -2.14
CA SER A 168 20.57 16.58 -3.41
C SER A 168 19.26 17.33 -3.66
N PRO A 169 19.29 18.66 -3.88
CA PRO A 169 18.08 19.45 -4.13
C PRO A 169 17.44 19.19 -5.51
N THR A 170 18.14 18.50 -6.43
CA THR A 170 17.69 18.31 -7.81
C THR A 170 17.00 16.97 -8.06
N VAL A 171 16.97 16.06 -7.07
CA VAL A 171 16.42 14.71 -7.24
C VAL A 171 14.93 14.75 -7.60
N THR A 172 14.15 15.55 -6.87
CA THR A 172 12.72 15.74 -7.13
C THR A 172 12.45 16.19 -8.56
N ASP A 173 13.21 17.19 -9.04
CA ASP A 173 13.08 17.71 -10.39
C ASP A 173 13.41 16.67 -11.47
N SER A 174 14.38 15.81 -11.21
CA SER A 174 14.75 14.75 -12.15
C SER A 174 13.61 13.75 -12.34
N TRP A 175 12.96 13.32 -11.26
CA TRP A 175 11.81 12.43 -11.33
C TRP A 175 10.56 13.11 -11.89
N ARG A 176 10.33 14.37 -11.53
CA ARG A 176 9.23 15.18 -12.09
C ARG A 176 9.29 15.28 -13.61
N LYS A 177 10.49 15.50 -14.19
CA LYS A 177 10.70 15.55 -15.65
C LYS A 177 10.32 14.23 -16.35
N MET A 178 10.33 13.11 -15.63
CA MET A 178 9.89 11.80 -16.13
C MET A 178 8.38 11.55 -15.91
N GLY A 179 7.64 12.54 -15.40
CA GLY A 179 6.20 12.42 -15.17
C GLY A 179 5.81 11.63 -13.93
N VAL A 180 6.73 11.43 -12.98
CA VAL A 180 6.40 10.79 -11.69
C VAL A 180 5.46 11.70 -10.90
N LEU A 181 4.37 11.15 -10.39
CA LEU A 181 3.31 11.92 -9.74
C LEU A 181 3.62 12.25 -8.28
N ALA A 182 4.07 11.26 -7.53
CA ALA A 182 4.32 11.39 -6.10
C ALA A 182 5.40 10.43 -5.61
N VAL A 183 6.00 10.75 -4.45
CA VAL A 183 6.99 9.92 -3.77
C VAL A 183 6.42 9.30 -2.50
N GLU A 184 6.74 8.04 -2.28
CA GLU A 184 6.48 7.25 -1.08
C GLU A 184 7.67 6.28 -0.85
N MET A 185 7.56 5.27 -0.01
CA MET A 185 8.73 4.49 0.39
C MET A 185 8.54 2.95 0.29
N GLU A 186 7.45 2.42 -0.30
CA GLU A 186 7.09 0.99 -0.16
C GLU A 186 6.60 0.29 -1.43
N ALA A 187 5.90 0.99 -2.33
CA ALA A 187 5.16 0.38 -3.43
C ALA A 187 6.02 -0.50 -4.35
N ALA A 188 7.26 -0.10 -4.64
CA ALA A 188 8.15 -0.87 -5.51
C ALA A 188 8.47 -2.25 -4.91
N ALA A 189 8.79 -2.32 -3.61
CA ALA A 189 9.06 -3.60 -2.95
C ALA A 189 7.81 -4.48 -2.87
N LEU A 190 6.65 -3.88 -2.60
CA LEU A 190 5.37 -4.60 -2.58
C LEU A 190 5.08 -5.23 -3.96
N TYR A 191 5.19 -4.46 -5.04
CA TYR A 191 4.94 -4.94 -6.40
C TYR A 191 5.93 -6.04 -6.82
N MET A 192 7.21 -5.89 -6.46
CA MET A 192 8.23 -6.91 -6.72
C MET A 192 7.93 -8.23 -5.98
N ASN A 193 7.57 -8.15 -4.69
CA ASN A 193 7.21 -9.34 -3.91
C ASN A 193 5.94 -10.02 -4.45
N ALA A 194 4.92 -9.24 -4.83
CA ALA A 194 3.70 -9.77 -5.44
C ALA A 194 4.01 -10.49 -6.75
N ALA A 195 4.74 -9.85 -7.66
CA ALA A 195 5.14 -10.45 -8.93
C ALA A 195 5.91 -11.76 -8.72
N ARG A 196 6.88 -11.77 -7.78
CA ARG A 196 7.70 -12.97 -7.49
C ARG A 196 6.89 -14.11 -6.87
N ALA A 197 5.83 -13.77 -6.13
CA ALA A 197 4.92 -14.75 -5.51
C ALA A 197 3.74 -15.15 -6.42
N HIS A 198 3.59 -14.53 -7.60
CA HIS A 198 2.42 -14.67 -8.47
C HIS A 198 1.11 -14.28 -7.76
N LYS A 199 1.16 -13.19 -7.00
CA LYS A 199 0.08 -12.61 -6.22
C LYS A 199 -0.20 -11.18 -6.66
N ASN A 200 -1.21 -10.55 -6.09
CA ASN A 200 -1.69 -9.24 -6.51
C ASN A 200 -1.33 -8.12 -5.53
N ALA A 201 -0.97 -6.98 -6.07
CA ALA A 201 -0.70 -5.79 -5.26
C ALA A 201 -1.14 -4.51 -5.95
N LEU A 202 -1.54 -3.53 -5.12
CA LEU A 202 -1.86 -2.17 -5.51
C LEU A 202 -1.39 -1.20 -4.42
N ALA A 203 -0.93 -0.02 -4.80
CA ALA A 203 -0.71 1.10 -3.90
C ALA A 203 -1.68 2.24 -4.23
N ILE A 204 -2.41 2.70 -3.21
CA ILE A 204 -3.27 3.87 -3.24
C ILE A 204 -2.73 4.82 -2.16
N CYS A 205 -2.38 6.04 -2.53
CA CYS A 205 -1.81 7.01 -1.62
C CYS A 205 -2.62 8.30 -1.62
N THR A 206 -2.83 8.88 -0.44
CA THR A 206 -3.32 10.25 -0.31
C THR A 206 -2.13 11.20 -0.22
N VAL A 207 -2.19 12.29 -0.96
CA VAL A 207 -1.14 13.33 -0.95
C VAL A 207 -1.18 14.09 0.37
N SER A 208 -0.11 13.98 1.14
CA SER A 208 0.06 14.60 2.46
C SER A 208 0.88 15.88 2.43
N ASP A 209 1.76 16.02 1.45
CA ASP A 209 2.67 17.14 1.28
C ASP A 209 3.00 17.34 -0.19
N HIS A 210 3.40 18.55 -0.54
CA HIS A 210 3.72 18.93 -1.91
C HIS A 210 5.16 19.45 -1.99
N LEU A 211 6.04 18.68 -2.65
CA LEU A 211 7.49 18.94 -2.66
C LEU A 211 7.91 20.17 -3.51
N ILE A 212 6.97 20.73 -4.28
CA ILE A 212 7.23 21.93 -5.10
C ILE A 212 6.73 23.18 -4.38
N THR A 213 5.52 23.15 -3.80
CA THR A 213 4.90 24.29 -3.12
C THR A 213 5.26 24.38 -1.65
N ASN A 214 5.80 23.30 -1.06
CA ASN A 214 6.09 23.14 0.37
C ASN A 214 4.84 23.20 1.27
N GLU A 215 3.67 22.95 0.73
CA GLU A 215 2.44 22.76 1.50
C GLU A 215 2.42 21.38 2.14
N SER A 216 1.82 21.26 3.31
CA SER A 216 1.72 19.97 4.00
C SER A 216 0.49 19.89 4.91
N THR A 217 -0.03 18.68 5.08
CA THR A 217 -1.04 18.36 6.10
C THR A 217 -0.38 18.05 7.44
N THR A 218 -1.13 18.19 8.54
CA THR A 218 -0.66 17.82 9.87
C THR A 218 -0.61 16.30 10.06
N SER A 219 0.13 15.83 11.07
CA SER A 219 0.18 14.40 11.41
C SER A 219 -1.20 13.85 11.79
N GLU A 220 -2.02 14.65 12.50
CA GLU A 220 -3.37 14.28 12.89
C GLU A 220 -4.30 14.13 11.67
N GLU A 221 -4.17 15.02 10.69
CA GLU A 221 -4.91 14.90 9.43
C GLU A 221 -4.52 13.62 8.68
N ARG A 222 -3.23 13.28 8.62
CA ARG A 222 -2.75 12.04 7.96
C ARG A 222 -3.31 10.77 8.60
N GLU A 223 -3.51 10.78 9.91
CA GLU A 223 -4.06 9.64 10.64
C GLU A 223 -5.57 9.50 10.42
N LYS A 224 -6.32 10.60 10.51
CA LYS A 224 -7.79 10.58 10.68
C LYS A 224 -8.59 11.01 9.46
N THR A 225 -8.03 11.77 8.51
CA THR A 225 -8.81 12.39 7.43
C THR A 225 -8.63 11.75 6.07
N PHE A 226 -7.73 10.77 5.91
CA PHE A 226 -7.54 10.07 4.65
C PHE A 226 -8.56 8.93 4.47
N THR A 227 -9.80 9.17 4.88
CA THR A 227 -10.89 8.18 4.88
C THR A 227 -11.32 7.80 3.48
N GLU A 228 -11.29 8.74 2.53
CA GLU A 228 -11.66 8.51 1.13
C GLU A 228 -10.77 7.42 0.47
N MET A 229 -9.45 7.47 0.70
CA MET A 229 -8.52 6.42 0.26
C MET A 229 -8.86 5.06 0.91
N MET A 230 -9.18 5.07 2.21
CA MET A 230 -9.53 3.84 2.94
C MET A 230 -10.81 3.23 2.39
N GLU A 231 -11.81 4.06 2.09
CA GLU A 231 -13.07 3.64 1.49
C GLU A 231 -12.86 3.04 0.10
N ILE A 232 -12.10 3.71 -0.78
CA ILE A 232 -11.74 3.18 -2.10
C ILE A 232 -11.06 1.81 -1.99
N ALA A 233 -10.12 1.65 -1.06
CA ALA A 233 -9.43 0.39 -0.85
C ALA A 233 -10.34 -0.72 -0.33
N LEU A 234 -11.25 -0.40 0.60
CA LEU A 234 -12.23 -1.34 1.15
C LEU A 234 -13.27 -1.76 0.08
N GLU A 235 -13.76 -0.82 -0.71
CA GLU A 235 -14.67 -1.10 -1.82
C GLU A 235 -13.98 -1.95 -2.90
N THR A 236 -12.70 -1.69 -3.16
CA THR A 236 -11.88 -2.52 -4.07
C THR A 236 -11.76 -3.94 -3.54
N ALA A 237 -11.45 -4.11 -2.25
CA ALA A 237 -11.37 -5.42 -1.61
C ALA A 237 -12.71 -6.17 -1.66
N TYR A 238 -13.82 -5.45 -1.45
CA TYR A 238 -15.17 -5.99 -1.53
C TYR A 238 -15.50 -6.54 -2.93
N GLU A 239 -15.33 -5.72 -3.97
CA GLU A 239 -15.63 -6.10 -5.36
C GLU A 239 -14.78 -7.28 -5.84
N ILE A 240 -13.46 -7.26 -5.53
CA ILE A 240 -12.57 -8.37 -5.91
C ILE A 240 -12.97 -9.67 -5.22
N THR A 241 -13.39 -9.60 -3.96
CA THR A 241 -13.84 -10.78 -3.23
C THR A 241 -15.12 -11.37 -3.85
N LEU A 242 -16.07 -10.53 -4.24
CA LEU A 242 -17.31 -10.99 -4.91
C LEU A 242 -17.06 -11.61 -6.28
N LYS A 243 -16.15 -11.01 -7.08
CA LYS A 243 -15.76 -11.57 -8.39
C LYS A 243 -15.16 -12.98 -8.28
N ASN A 244 -14.39 -13.23 -7.22
CA ASN A 244 -13.74 -14.53 -7.01
C ASN A 244 -14.66 -15.61 -6.43
N GLN A 245 -15.87 -15.27 -6.00
CA GLN A 245 -16.89 -16.19 -5.51
C GLN A 245 -17.85 -16.68 -6.59
N ASN A 246 -17.89 -16.01 -7.75
CA ASN A 246 -18.69 -16.36 -8.92
C ASN A 246 -17.88 -17.09 -9.98
#